data_f9f1357435a4797721a232fa1968f5cc
#
_entry.id   f9f1357435a4797721a232fa1968f5cc
#
_cell.length_a   1.000
_cell.length_b   1.000
_cell.length_c   1.000
_cell.angle_alpha   90.00
_cell.angle_beta   90.00
_cell.angle_gamma   90.00
#
_symmetry.space_group_name_H-M   'P 1'
#
loop_
_entity.id
_entity.type
_entity.pdbx_description
1 polymer ?
#
loop_
_entity_poly.entity_id
_entity_poly.type
_entity_poly.pdbx_seq_one_letter_code
_entity_poly.pdbx_strand_id
1 'polypeptide(L)'
;MSPHIFAAVMTLALLAGCATSQKPAGRVEDVVEARLMVTAIDLPQRVVTLKDQNGEEIVVTAGEDVKNLAQVSVGDEVVVSYTEALAWQVKPAGKGAPGVSTDEGVTSAKPGEKPAGTAGRSVMLTATITAIDLTKGTVTLTGPEGNSRTIKARDPANLKKVQVGDLVDITYSEALAIAVRPVSKK
;
A
#
# COMPACT_ATOMS: atom_id res chain seq x y z
N MET A 1 55.04 -52.05 19.86
CA MET A 1 54.83 -50.79 19.10
C MET A 1 53.35 -50.59 19.00
N SER A 2 52.78 -49.72 19.81
CA SER A 2 51.34 -49.50 19.97
C SER A 2 50.84 -48.40 19.05
N PRO A 3 49.68 -48.52 18.38
CA PRO A 3 49.01 -47.42 17.72
C PRO A 3 47.97 -46.80 18.66
N HIS A 4 48.06 -45.49 18.86
CA HIS A 4 47.11 -44.69 19.64
C HIS A 4 45.81 -44.47 18.84
N ILE A 5 44.71 -44.88 19.46
CA ILE A 5 43.34 -44.65 18.94
C ILE A 5 42.90 -43.25 19.48
N PHE A 6 42.77 -42.25 18.61
CA PHE A 6 42.13 -40.99 18.89
C PHE A 6 40.61 -41.14 18.76
N ALA A 7 39.90 -41.11 19.86
CA ALA A 7 38.43 -41.01 19.88
C ALA A 7 38.02 -39.56 19.69
N ALA A 8 37.48 -39.21 18.51
CA ALA A 8 36.86 -37.92 18.28
C ALA A 8 35.44 -37.91 18.85
N VAL A 9 35.25 -37.20 19.95
CA VAL A 9 33.93 -36.90 20.51
C VAL A 9 33.29 -35.78 19.69
N MET A 10 32.34 -36.16 18.83
CA MET A 10 31.53 -35.25 18.04
C MET A 10 30.39 -34.70 18.90
N THR A 11 30.56 -33.53 19.48
CA THR A 11 29.52 -32.80 20.23
C THR A 11 28.47 -32.27 19.26
N LEU A 12 27.32 -32.93 19.19
CA LEU A 12 26.15 -32.49 18.45
C LEU A 12 25.49 -31.30 19.19
N ALA A 13 25.80 -30.06 18.77
CA ALA A 13 25.14 -28.88 19.26
C ALA A 13 23.71 -28.84 18.72
N LEU A 14 22.73 -29.13 19.56
CA LEU A 14 21.30 -28.90 19.30
C LEU A 14 21.05 -27.40 19.25
N LEU A 15 21.05 -26.82 18.06
CA LEU A 15 20.49 -25.50 17.81
C LEU A 15 18.96 -25.57 17.97
N ALA A 16 18.47 -25.31 19.18
CA ALA A 16 17.07 -25.03 19.41
C ALA A 16 16.73 -23.70 18.68
N GLY A 17 16.35 -23.80 17.42
CA GLY A 17 15.79 -22.69 16.68
C GLY A 17 14.49 -22.27 17.34
N CYS A 18 14.47 -21.13 18.03
CA CYS A 18 13.25 -20.45 18.40
C CYS A 18 12.50 -20.10 17.12
N ALA A 19 11.52 -20.93 16.74
CA ALA A 19 10.55 -20.59 15.71
C ALA A 19 9.73 -19.42 16.26
N THR A 20 10.12 -18.19 15.98
CA THR A 20 9.30 -17.01 16.20
C THR A 20 8.05 -17.17 15.32
N SER A 21 6.94 -17.50 15.94
CA SER A 21 5.65 -17.56 15.24
C SER A 21 5.38 -16.19 14.64
N GLN A 22 5.51 -16.09 13.32
CA GLN A 22 5.27 -14.85 12.61
C GLN A 22 3.79 -14.47 12.78
N LYS A 23 3.56 -13.26 13.29
CA LYS A 23 2.20 -12.72 13.48
C LYS A 23 1.55 -12.48 12.11
N PRO A 24 0.22 -12.65 12.00
CA PRO A 24 -0.51 -12.48 10.75
C PRO A 24 -0.38 -11.08 10.19
N ALA A 25 -0.22 -10.99 8.87
CA ALA A 25 -0.27 -9.76 8.10
C ALA A 25 -0.94 -10.04 6.76
N GLY A 26 -1.44 -8.99 6.09
CA GLY A 26 -2.01 -9.11 4.76
C GLY A 26 -2.26 -7.76 4.12
N ARG A 27 -2.52 -7.78 2.80
CA ARG A 27 -2.85 -6.61 2.00
C ARG A 27 -3.88 -7.01 0.94
N VAL A 28 -4.79 -6.10 0.68
CA VAL A 28 -5.67 -6.11 -0.50
C VAL A 28 -5.45 -4.79 -1.21
N GLU A 29 -5.38 -4.83 -2.52
CA GLU A 29 -5.12 -3.65 -3.35
C GLU A 29 -5.97 -3.75 -4.61
N ASP A 30 -6.63 -2.65 -4.95
CA ASP A 30 -7.37 -2.46 -6.19
C ASP A 30 -6.76 -1.30 -6.95
N VAL A 31 -6.56 -1.47 -8.26
CA VAL A 31 -6.00 -0.45 -9.15
C VAL A 31 -6.93 -0.28 -10.33
N VAL A 32 -7.35 0.95 -10.56
CA VAL A 32 -8.10 1.36 -11.76
C VAL A 32 -7.21 2.24 -12.60
N GLU A 33 -7.01 1.90 -13.87
CA GLU A 33 -6.20 2.67 -14.80
C GLU A 33 -7.05 3.14 -15.99
N ALA A 34 -6.92 4.41 -16.34
CA ALA A 34 -7.47 4.99 -17.55
C ALA A 34 -6.33 5.52 -18.44
N ARG A 35 -6.46 5.31 -19.74
CA ARG A 35 -5.52 5.79 -20.76
C ARG A 35 -6.24 6.70 -21.72
N LEU A 36 -5.72 7.90 -21.89
CA LEU A 36 -6.32 8.96 -22.66
C LEU A 36 -5.27 9.50 -23.63
N MET A 37 -5.66 9.91 -24.80
CA MET A 37 -4.77 10.52 -25.80
C MET A 37 -4.98 12.04 -25.84
N VAL A 38 -3.92 12.80 -25.85
CA VAL A 38 -3.98 14.26 -26.04
C VAL A 38 -4.36 14.53 -27.49
N THR A 39 -5.52 15.14 -27.73
CA THR A 39 -6.02 15.51 -29.07
C THR A 39 -5.85 17.01 -29.36
N ALA A 40 -5.89 17.86 -28.35
CA ALA A 40 -5.62 19.28 -28.47
C ALA A 40 -5.00 19.84 -27.18
N ILE A 41 -4.26 20.96 -27.31
CA ILE A 41 -3.70 21.67 -26.18
C ILE A 41 -3.69 23.19 -26.44
N ASP A 42 -4.22 23.93 -25.49
CA ASP A 42 -4.16 25.40 -25.43
C ASP A 42 -3.30 25.80 -24.22
N LEU A 43 -2.03 26.09 -24.49
CA LEU A 43 -1.07 26.45 -23.43
C LEU A 43 -1.41 27.75 -22.73
N PRO A 44 -1.83 28.84 -23.41
CA PRO A 44 -2.25 30.09 -22.80
C PRO A 44 -3.41 29.93 -21.80
N GLN A 45 -4.41 29.14 -22.15
CA GLN A 45 -5.55 28.85 -21.30
C GLN A 45 -5.34 27.64 -20.37
N ARG A 46 -4.21 26.94 -20.55
CA ARG A 46 -3.86 25.70 -19.83
C ARG A 46 -4.92 24.60 -20.00
N VAL A 47 -5.56 24.54 -21.16
CA VAL A 47 -6.62 23.57 -21.48
C VAL A 47 -6.04 22.45 -22.34
N VAL A 48 -6.35 21.21 -21.95
CA VAL A 48 -5.96 19.99 -22.68
C VAL A 48 -7.23 19.22 -23.02
N THR A 49 -7.39 18.86 -24.28
CA THR A 49 -8.45 17.94 -24.72
C THR A 49 -7.87 16.53 -24.78
N LEU A 50 -8.51 15.62 -24.08
CA LEU A 50 -8.13 14.23 -23.97
C LEU A 50 -9.23 13.37 -24.61
N LYS A 51 -8.84 12.28 -25.24
CA LYS A 51 -9.75 11.32 -25.84
C LYS A 51 -9.52 9.94 -25.25
N ASP A 52 -10.60 9.30 -24.81
CA ASP A 52 -10.56 7.94 -24.28
C ASP A 52 -10.54 6.88 -25.40
N GLN A 53 -10.48 5.60 -25.01
CA GLN A 53 -10.50 4.46 -25.95
C GLN A 53 -11.85 4.28 -26.67
N ASN A 54 -12.94 4.83 -26.12
CA ASN A 54 -14.28 4.80 -26.72
C ASN A 54 -14.51 5.95 -27.69
N GLY A 55 -13.56 6.90 -27.75
CA GLY A 55 -13.65 8.09 -28.59
C GLY A 55 -14.32 9.28 -27.89
N GLU A 56 -14.62 9.18 -26.60
CA GLU A 56 -15.18 10.27 -25.80
C GLU A 56 -14.10 11.32 -25.51
N GLU A 57 -14.45 12.60 -25.67
CA GLU A 57 -13.56 13.71 -25.42
C GLU A 57 -13.82 14.35 -24.06
N ILE A 58 -12.74 14.57 -23.31
CA ILE A 58 -12.72 15.21 -22.00
C ILE A 58 -11.83 16.44 -22.08
N VAL A 59 -12.39 17.59 -21.72
CA VAL A 59 -11.63 18.86 -21.66
C VAL A 59 -11.23 19.12 -20.22
N VAL A 60 -9.92 19.28 -19.99
CA VAL A 60 -9.34 19.46 -18.66
C VAL A 60 -8.53 20.75 -18.62
N THR A 61 -8.76 21.56 -17.59
CA THR A 61 -7.88 22.71 -17.29
C THR A 61 -6.79 22.27 -16.31
N ALA A 62 -5.53 22.34 -16.75
CA ALA A 62 -4.38 22.01 -15.90
C ALA A 62 -4.16 23.10 -14.85
N GLY A 63 -4.16 22.71 -13.57
CA GLY A 63 -3.88 23.59 -12.44
C GLY A 63 -2.45 24.16 -12.47
N GLU A 64 -2.19 25.19 -11.68
CA GLU A 64 -0.89 25.86 -11.63
C GLU A 64 0.25 24.96 -11.17
N ASP A 65 -0.06 23.87 -10.45
CA ASP A 65 0.90 22.88 -9.99
C ASP A 65 1.48 22.01 -11.13
N VAL A 66 0.82 21.96 -12.29
CA VAL A 66 1.35 21.30 -13.49
C VAL A 66 2.37 22.21 -14.14
N LYS A 67 3.60 22.23 -13.62
CA LYS A 67 4.68 23.15 -14.08
C LYS A 67 5.15 22.87 -15.50
N ASN A 68 5.08 21.61 -15.94
CA ASN A 68 5.68 21.13 -17.20
C ASN A 68 4.66 21.00 -18.34
N LEU A 69 3.55 21.72 -18.32
CA LEU A 69 2.49 21.61 -19.33
C LEU A 69 3.01 21.85 -20.76
N ALA A 70 3.99 22.74 -20.93
CA ALA A 70 4.63 22.99 -22.23
C ALA A 70 5.38 21.78 -22.82
N GLN A 71 5.61 20.73 -22.05
CA GLN A 71 6.23 19.47 -22.52
C GLN A 71 5.19 18.49 -23.09
N VAL A 72 3.90 18.78 -22.93
CA VAL A 72 2.80 17.95 -23.48
C VAL A 72 2.64 18.26 -24.96
N SER A 73 2.44 17.24 -25.78
CA SER A 73 2.22 17.33 -27.21
C SER A 73 0.95 16.57 -27.61
N VAL A 74 0.31 17.03 -28.67
CA VAL A 74 -0.78 16.24 -29.30
C VAL A 74 -0.23 14.87 -29.73
N GLY A 75 -0.96 13.81 -29.39
CA GLY A 75 -0.56 12.42 -29.58
C GLY A 75 0.14 11.81 -28.36
N ASP A 76 0.42 12.56 -27.30
CA ASP A 76 0.89 11.97 -26.05
C ASP A 76 -0.23 11.16 -25.37
N GLU A 77 0.16 10.11 -24.64
CA GLU A 77 -0.72 9.32 -23.80
C GLU A 77 -0.72 9.88 -22.37
N VAL A 78 -1.90 10.14 -21.82
CA VAL A 78 -2.08 10.45 -20.39
C VAL A 78 -2.58 9.19 -19.71
N VAL A 79 -1.79 8.67 -18.79
CA VAL A 79 -2.16 7.53 -17.94
C VAL A 79 -2.59 8.07 -16.59
N VAL A 80 -3.81 7.76 -16.20
CA VAL A 80 -4.36 8.06 -14.87
C VAL A 80 -4.52 6.74 -14.14
N SER A 81 -3.94 6.62 -12.97
CA SER A 81 -4.04 5.42 -12.13
C SER A 81 -4.57 5.80 -10.75
N TYR A 82 -5.66 5.18 -10.34
CA TYR A 82 -6.19 5.29 -8.98
C TYR A 82 -5.99 3.96 -8.27
N THR A 83 -5.36 4.03 -7.10
CA THR A 83 -5.04 2.86 -6.28
C THR A 83 -5.70 3.02 -4.92
N GLU A 84 -6.42 1.99 -4.48
CA GLU A 84 -6.86 1.82 -3.10
C GLU A 84 -6.21 0.58 -2.51
N ALA A 85 -5.75 0.67 -1.27
CA ALA A 85 -5.19 -0.48 -0.57
C ALA A 85 -5.58 -0.50 0.90
N LEU A 86 -5.88 -1.71 1.39
CA LEU A 86 -6.08 -2.01 2.79
C LEU A 86 -5.02 -3.03 3.22
N ALA A 87 -4.15 -2.64 4.13
CA ALA A 87 -3.15 -3.52 4.72
C ALA A 87 -3.42 -3.70 6.21
N TRP A 88 -3.03 -4.86 6.75
CA TRP A 88 -3.08 -5.10 8.18
C TRP A 88 -1.87 -5.89 8.64
N GLN A 89 -1.43 -5.63 9.86
CA GLN A 89 -0.33 -6.36 10.50
C GLN A 89 -0.61 -6.51 12.00
N VAL A 90 -0.44 -7.71 12.51
CA VAL A 90 -0.50 -7.95 13.97
C VAL A 90 0.90 -7.80 14.56
N LYS A 91 1.00 -7.07 15.65
CA LYS A 91 2.22 -6.88 16.46
C LYS A 91 2.01 -7.45 17.86
N PRO A 92 3.05 -8.00 18.48
CA PRO A 92 2.95 -8.42 19.89
C PRO A 92 2.58 -7.26 20.83
N ALA A 93 1.91 -7.57 21.92
CA ALA A 93 1.65 -6.62 23.00
C ALA A 93 2.91 -5.86 23.42
N GLY A 94 2.78 -4.57 23.72
CA GLY A 94 3.90 -3.71 24.11
C GLY A 94 4.79 -3.22 22.98
N LYS A 95 4.48 -3.51 21.72
CA LYS A 95 5.19 -3.01 20.53
C LYS A 95 4.53 -1.78 19.90
N GLY A 96 3.97 -0.92 20.73
CA GLY A 96 3.27 0.31 20.35
C GLY A 96 2.10 0.60 21.26
N ALA A 97 1.28 1.56 20.89
CA ALA A 97 0.04 1.94 21.57
C ALA A 97 -1.08 2.10 20.53
N PRO A 98 -2.36 1.91 20.92
CA PRO A 98 -3.48 2.28 20.08
C PRO A 98 -3.41 3.76 19.66
N GLY A 99 -3.76 4.05 18.42
CA GLY A 99 -3.67 5.40 17.89
C GLY A 99 -4.13 5.48 16.44
N VAL A 100 -4.22 6.71 15.94
CA VAL A 100 -4.47 7.01 14.53
C VAL A 100 -3.36 7.91 14.03
N SER A 101 -2.81 7.61 12.86
CA SER A 101 -1.92 8.49 12.13
C SER A 101 -2.40 8.67 10.69
N THR A 102 -2.14 9.85 10.14
CA THR A 102 -2.46 10.17 8.75
C THR A 102 -1.20 10.74 8.12
N ASP A 103 -0.86 10.20 6.95
CA ASP A 103 0.21 10.70 6.10
C ASP A 103 -0.38 11.09 4.75
N GLU A 104 0.02 12.25 4.25
CA GLU A 104 -0.36 12.75 2.93
C GLU A 104 0.90 13.14 2.17
N GLY A 105 0.91 12.88 0.88
CA GLY A 105 2.06 13.17 0.04
C GLY A 105 1.68 13.55 -1.37
N VAL A 106 2.41 14.50 -1.92
CA VAL A 106 2.31 14.90 -3.32
C VAL A 106 3.71 14.88 -3.93
N THR A 107 3.83 14.27 -5.09
CA THR A 107 5.05 14.28 -5.89
C THR A 107 4.76 14.87 -7.27
N SER A 108 5.77 15.48 -7.89
CA SER A 108 5.66 16.03 -9.24
C SER A 108 6.92 15.70 -10.04
N ALA A 109 6.79 15.64 -11.35
CA ALA A 109 7.93 15.49 -12.27
C ALA A 109 8.92 16.66 -12.14
N LYS A 110 10.18 16.37 -12.46
CA LYS A 110 11.24 17.38 -12.46
C LYS A 110 11.03 18.39 -13.59
N PRO A 111 11.54 19.61 -13.45
CA PRO A 111 11.52 20.59 -14.52
C PRO A 111 12.14 20.05 -15.82
N GLY A 112 11.45 20.25 -16.95
CA GLY A 112 11.88 19.75 -18.27
C GLY A 112 11.43 18.32 -18.63
N GLU A 113 10.91 17.56 -17.69
CA GLU A 113 10.27 16.26 -17.98
C GLU A 113 8.81 16.45 -18.37
N LYS A 114 8.19 15.41 -18.97
CA LYS A 114 6.73 15.42 -19.19
C LYS A 114 6.00 15.44 -17.85
N PRO A 115 4.82 16.09 -17.77
CA PRO A 115 4.05 16.15 -16.54
C PRO A 115 3.77 14.76 -15.99
N ALA A 116 4.09 14.58 -14.73
CA ALA A 116 3.74 13.42 -13.93
C ALA A 116 3.61 13.86 -12.48
N GLY A 117 2.72 13.20 -11.74
CA GLY A 117 2.54 13.45 -10.33
C GLY A 117 1.74 12.36 -9.66
N THR A 118 1.90 12.28 -8.35
CA THR A 118 1.10 11.39 -7.49
C THR A 118 0.65 12.20 -6.30
N ALA A 119 -0.64 12.13 -6.01
CA ALA A 119 -1.22 12.59 -4.75
C ALA A 119 -1.75 11.36 -4.01
N GLY A 120 -1.37 11.20 -2.75
CA GLY A 120 -1.79 10.05 -1.97
C GLY A 120 -2.03 10.40 -0.52
N ARG A 121 -2.88 9.61 0.12
CA ARG A 121 -3.20 9.68 1.53
C ARG A 121 -3.16 8.28 2.13
N SER A 122 -2.64 8.18 3.34
CA SER A 122 -2.64 6.95 4.12
C SER A 122 -3.14 7.23 5.53
N VAL A 123 -4.07 6.41 6.01
CA VAL A 123 -4.57 6.46 7.39
C VAL A 123 -4.26 5.13 8.03
N MET A 124 -3.52 5.15 9.13
CA MET A 124 -3.21 3.98 9.93
C MET A 124 -3.94 4.07 11.26
N LEU A 125 -4.72 3.03 11.56
CA LEU A 125 -5.37 2.82 12.86
C LEU A 125 -4.66 1.65 13.56
N THR A 126 -4.14 1.90 14.75
CA THR A 126 -3.65 0.84 15.66
C THR A 126 -4.72 0.56 16.71
N ALA A 127 -5.21 -0.68 16.74
CA ALA A 127 -6.21 -1.16 17.71
C ALA A 127 -5.64 -2.32 18.53
N THR A 128 -6.24 -2.59 19.70
CA THR A 128 -5.88 -3.71 20.57
C THR A 128 -6.83 -4.87 20.36
N ILE A 129 -6.33 -6.10 20.30
CA ILE A 129 -7.16 -7.32 20.39
C ILE A 129 -7.64 -7.47 21.83
N THR A 130 -8.95 -7.35 22.04
CA THR A 130 -9.57 -7.45 23.38
C THR A 130 -10.32 -8.75 23.60
N ALA A 131 -10.73 -9.45 22.53
CA ALA A 131 -11.31 -10.79 22.64
C ALA A 131 -11.05 -11.61 21.37
N ILE A 132 -11.00 -12.94 21.53
CA ILE A 132 -10.86 -13.91 20.44
C ILE A 132 -11.85 -15.04 20.68
N ASP A 133 -12.67 -15.36 19.68
CA ASP A 133 -13.58 -16.51 19.69
C ASP A 133 -13.20 -17.46 18.56
N LEU A 134 -12.48 -18.51 18.91
CA LEU A 134 -12.02 -19.52 17.95
C LEU A 134 -13.17 -20.35 17.37
N THR A 135 -14.26 -20.51 18.12
CA THR A 135 -15.44 -21.29 17.70
C THR A 135 -16.22 -20.54 16.61
N LYS A 136 -16.43 -19.24 16.82
CA LYS A 136 -17.10 -18.37 15.84
C LYS A 136 -16.16 -17.86 14.76
N GLY A 137 -14.85 -18.00 14.95
CA GLY A 137 -13.84 -17.45 14.05
C GLY A 137 -13.81 -15.92 14.06
N THR A 138 -14.02 -15.29 15.22
CA THR A 138 -14.09 -13.82 15.34
C THR A 138 -13.03 -13.27 16.27
N VAL A 139 -12.66 -12.00 16.05
CA VAL A 139 -11.78 -11.21 16.91
C VAL A 139 -12.44 -9.86 17.20
N THR A 140 -12.31 -9.38 18.45
CA THR A 140 -12.76 -8.05 18.84
C THR A 140 -11.56 -7.13 18.95
N LEU A 141 -11.63 -6.02 18.23
CA LEU A 141 -10.62 -4.96 18.22
C LEU A 141 -11.18 -3.74 18.95
N THR A 142 -10.38 -3.14 19.81
CA THR A 142 -10.70 -1.89 20.51
C THR A 142 -9.72 -0.82 20.06
N GLY A 143 -10.24 0.24 19.47
CA GLY A 143 -9.49 1.41 19.01
C GLY A 143 -9.04 2.33 20.15
N PRO A 144 -8.29 3.40 19.84
CA PRO A 144 -7.74 4.32 20.83
C PRO A 144 -8.81 5.09 21.63
N GLU A 145 -10.00 5.30 21.07
CA GLU A 145 -11.12 5.95 21.72
C GLU A 145 -12.00 5.00 22.57
N GLY A 146 -11.61 3.73 22.71
CA GLY A 146 -12.37 2.71 23.43
C GLY A 146 -13.50 2.06 22.62
N ASN A 147 -13.76 2.49 21.40
CA ASN A 147 -14.73 1.89 20.51
C ASN A 147 -14.30 0.49 20.10
N SER A 148 -15.18 -0.50 20.26
CA SER A 148 -14.90 -1.89 19.95
C SER A 148 -15.68 -2.38 18.74
N ARG A 149 -15.03 -3.21 17.92
CA ARG A 149 -15.63 -3.88 16.77
C ARG A 149 -15.25 -5.35 16.76
N THR A 150 -16.26 -6.21 16.62
CA THR A 150 -16.05 -7.65 16.41
C THR A 150 -16.11 -7.94 14.91
N ILE A 151 -15.05 -8.53 14.40
CA ILE A 151 -14.91 -8.88 12.98
C ILE A 151 -14.69 -10.38 12.83
N LYS A 152 -15.17 -10.96 11.74
CA LYS A 152 -14.90 -12.35 11.37
C LYS A 152 -13.55 -12.43 10.69
N ALA A 153 -12.68 -13.32 11.15
CA ALA A 153 -11.39 -13.53 10.51
C ALA A 153 -11.60 -14.16 9.13
N ARG A 154 -10.94 -13.61 8.10
CA ARG A 154 -10.97 -14.19 6.75
C ARG A 154 -10.38 -15.60 6.73
N ASP A 155 -9.30 -15.81 7.49
CA ASP A 155 -8.71 -17.11 7.75
C ASP A 155 -8.69 -17.36 9.27
N PRO A 156 -9.62 -18.22 9.80
CA PRO A 156 -9.69 -18.52 11.23
C PRO A 156 -8.40 -19.16 11.79
N ALA A 157 -7.57 -19.79 10.95
CA ALA A 157 -6.30 -20.36 11.40
C ALA A 157 -5.34 -19.29 11.94
N ASN A 158 -5.46 -18.05 11.47
CA ASN A 158 -4.65 -16.93 11.95
C ASN A 158 -5.01 -16.52 13.39
N LEU A 159 -6.22 -16.80 13.86
CA LEU A 159 -6.62 -16.52 15.25
C LEU A 159 -5.82 -17.32 16.27
N LYS A 160 -5.28 -18.49 15.88
CA LYS A 160 -4.39 -19.29 16.74
C LYS A 160 -3.00 -18.70 16.92
N LYS A 161 -2.62 -17.71 16.07
CA LYS A 161 -1.30 -17.05 16.09
C LYS A 161 -1.32 -15.71 16.82
N VAL A 162 -2.49 -15.29 17.30
CA VAL A 162 -2.68 -14.01 18.00
C VAL A 162 -3.21 -14.24 19.40
N GLN A 163 -3.09 -13.24 20.25
CA GLN A 163 -3.57 -13.29 21.64
C GLN A 163 -4.17 -11.95 22.05
N VAL A 164 -4.99 -11.98 23.10
CA VAL A 164 -5.52 -10.75 23.71
C VAL A 164 -4.36 -9.90 24.20
N GLY A 165 -4.42 -8.61 23.91
CA GLY A 165 -3.35 -7.64 24.15
C GLY A 165 -2.43 -7.39 22.95
N ASP A 166 -2.44 -8.23 21.91
CA ASP A 166 -1.75 -7.92 20.65
C ASP A 166 -2.35 -6.67 20.01
N LEU A 167 -1.52 -5.96 19.24
CA LEU A 167 -1.94 -4.79 18.46
C LEU A 167 -2.17 -5.18 17.00
N VAL A 168 -3.15 -4.53 16.39
CA VAL A 168 -3.41 -4.66 14.95
C VAL A 168 -3.29 -3.28 14.33
N ASP A 169 -2.29 -3.11 13.46
CA ASP A 169 -2.23 -1.97 12.56
C ASP A 169 -3.09 -2.25 11.34
N ILE A 170 -4.00 -1.35 11.04
CA ILE A 170 -4.85 -1.37 9.85
C ILE A 170 -4.54 -0.08 9.09
N THR A 171 -3.99 -0.21 7.89
CA THR A 171 -3.64 0.92 7.04
C THR A 171 -4.54 0.93 5.82
N TYR A 172 -5.31 1.99 5.66
CA TYR A 172 -5.99 2.32 4.42
C TYR A 172 -5.17 3.37 3.68
N SER A 173 -4.92 3.16 2.41
CA SER A 173 -4.23 4.12 1.55
C SER A 173 -4.94 4.25 0.22
N GLU A 174 -4.95 5.48 -0.28
CA GLU A 174 -5.44 5.84 -1.60
C GLU A 174 -4.41 6.71 -2.30
N ALA A 175 -4.27 6.54 -3.61
CA ALA A 175 -3.36 7.34 -4.42
C ALA A 175 -3.93 7.55 -5.82
N LEU A 176 -3.82 8.79 -6.31
CA LEU A 176 -4.07 9.16 -7.69
C LEU A 176 -2.75 9.50 -8.33
N ALA A 177 -2.37 8.78 -9.36
CA ALA A 177 -1.18 9.06 -10.16
C ALA A 177 -1.59 9.48 -11.58
N ILE A 178 -0.92 10.49 -12.11
CA ILE A 178 -1.08 10.95 -13.48
C ILE A 178 0.31 11.00 -14.10
N ALA A 179 0.46 10.47 -15.32
CA ALA A 179 1.69 10.53 -16.06
C ALA A 179 1.42 10.78 -17.56
N VAL A 180 2.14 11.72 -18.15
CA VAL A 180 2.13 11.94 -19.59
C VAL A 180 3.31 11.21 -20.21
N ARG A 181 3.06 10.40 -21.22
CA ARG A 181 4.08 9.59 -21.92
C ARG A 181 4.02 9.87 -23.41
N PRO A 182 5.18 9.98 -24.09
CA PRO A 182 5.20 10.03 -25.53
C PRO A 182 4.74 8.68 -26.11
N VAL A 183 3.81 8.70 -27.04
CA VAL A 183 3.50 7.49 -27.80
C VAL A 183 4.61 7.27 -28.83
N SER A 184 5.31 6.14 -28.73
CA SER A 184 6.32 5.76 -29.73
C SER A 184 5.65 5.62 -31.09
N LYS A 185 6.00 6.51 -32.04
CA LYS A 185 5.62 6.30 -33.43
C LYS A 185 6.26 5.00 -33.91
N LYS A 186 5.43 4.01 -34.25
CA LYS A 186 5.87 2.82 -34.98
C LYS A 186 6.26 3.18 -36.40
#